data_cc9a88d45569cd4a1717a1166de4fa5e
#
_entry.id   cc9a88d45569cd4a1717a1166de4fa5e
#
_cell.length_a   1.000
_cell.length_b   1.000
_cell.length_c   1.000
_cell.angle_alpha   90.00
_cell.angle_beta   90.00
_cell.angle_gamma   90.00
#
_symmetry.space_group_name_H-M   'P 1'
#
loop_
_entity.id
_entity.type
_entity.pdbx_description
1 polymer ?
#
loop_
_entity_poly.entity_id
_entity_poly.type
_entity_poly.pdbx_seq_one_letter_code
_entity_poly.pdbx_strand_id
1 'polypeptide(L)'
;MNREQSERIICAAICQSNGLKAKDIARQLNLERSTVNRVLYASPLLKDLCYQDDSYRWHGIIRQSVPHDGLYEFSGYYAKVSVFLSLTEDEWMDELMKGCQRIGRNLNDTRGLLHSFRDCREQMINLFADLHDMLGTAYLDWEIVFEFRLKRARYVRIYADVLVITENKVFSLEFKMKDKIDTEEISQAAKYVPYLEIVFGTNYDVIPALVPTKAKDYFDFAAIGRSDSVLPVCSGDMLFNVFDEYLGFLSDGNQ
;
A
#
# COMPACT_ATOMS: atom_id res chain seq x y z
N MET A 1 -7.01 -23.42 -8.96
CA MET A 1 -6.25 -22.20 -8.62
C MET A 1 -6.01 -21.45 -9.91
N ASN A 2 -6.35 -20.16 -10.00
CA ASN A 2 -6.10 -19.36 -11.18
C ASN A 2 -4.63 -18.91 -11.27
N ARG A 3 -4.23 -18.34 -12.42
CA ARG A 3 -2.84 -17.93 -12.67
C ARG A 3 -2.37 -16.86 -11.68
N GLU A 4 -3.17 -15.85 -11.44
CA GLU A 4 -2.86 -14.73 -10.56
C GLU A 4 -2.66 -15.18 -9.11
N GLN A 5 -3.51 -16.06 -8.63
CA GLN A 5 -3.38 -16.65 -7.30
C GLN A 5 -2.08 -17.47 -7.17
N SER A 6 -1.70 -18.23 -8.24
CA SER A 6 -0.42 -18.95 -8.25
C SER A 6 0.78 -18.01 -8.22
N GLU A 7 0.73 -16.89 -8.93
CA GLU A 7 1.78 -15.88 -8.96
C GLU A 7 1.98 -15.26 -7.56
N ARG A 8 0.89 -14.89 -6.89
CA ARG A 8 0.93 -14.30 -5.53
C ARG A 8 1.53 -15.25 -4.49
N ILE A 9 1.05 -16.49 -4.41
CA ILE A 9 1.54 -17.45 -3.40
C ILE A 9 2.99 -17.87 -3.63
N ILE A 10 3.41 -18.01 -4.90
CA ILE A 10 4.81 -18.33 -5.24
C ILE A 10 5.72 -17.14 -4.87
N CYS A 11 5.31 -15.92 -5.20
CA CYS A 11 6.05 -14.71 -4.85
C CYS A 11 6.18 -14.58 -3.32
N ALA A 12 5.10 -14.76 -2.58
CA ALA A 12 5.11 -14.72 -1.12
C ALA A 12 6.06 -15.77 -0.53
N ALA A 13 6.01 -17.02 -0.98
CA ALA A 13 6.90 -18.09 -0.52
C ALA A 13 8.39 -17.77 -0.76
N ILE A 14 8.72 -17.16 -1.90
CA ILE A 14 10.09 -16.74 -2.22
C ILE A 14 10.53 -15.61 -1.29
N CYS A 15 9.71 -14.59 -1.14
CA CYS A 15 10.01 -13.41 -0.31
C CYS A 15 10.15 -13.76 1.18
N GLN A 16 9.43 -14.78 1.67
CA GLN A 16 9.49 -15.28 3.05
C GLN A 16 10.71 -16.17 3.32
N SER A 17 11.50 -16.48 2.32
CA SER A 17 12.61 -17.42 2.43
C SER A 17 13.98 -16.76 2.27
N ASN A 18 15.02 -17.46 2.71
CA ASN A 18 16.41 -17.12 2.43
C ASN A 18 16.92 -17.70 1.08
N GLY A 19 15.99 -17.86 0.12
CA GLY A 19 16.26 -18.39 -1.21
C GLY A 19 15.77 -19.84 -1.39
N LEU A 20 14.85 -20.03 -2.35
CA LEU A 20 14.22 -21.31 -2.67
C LEU A 20 14.55 -21.75 -4.10
N LYS A 21 14.77 -23.05 -4.29
CA LYS A 21 14.78 -23.65 -5.64
C LYS A 21 13.35 -23.95 -6.08
N ALA A 22 13.09 -23.92 -7.39
CA ALA A 22 11.77 -24.22 -7.95
C ALA A 22 11.15 -25.55 -7.45
N LYS A 23 11.96 -26.58 -7.20
CA LYS A 23 11.51 -27.86 -6.64
C LYS A 23 11.02 -27.74 -5.18
N ASP A 24 11.64 -26.84 -4.40
CA ASP A 24 11.30 -26.64 -2.99
C ASP A 24 10.04 -25.81 -2.87
N ILE A 25 9.86 -24.80 -3.75
CA ILE A 25 8.62 -24.03 -3.91
C ILE A 25 7.46 -24.98 -4.28
N ALA A 26 7.66 -25.84 -5.28
CA ALA A 26 6.63 -26.79 -5.72
C ALA A 26 6.18 -27.71 -4.58
N ARG A 27 7.14 -28.24 -3.80
CA ARG A 27 6.85 -29.10 -2.64
C ARG A 27 6.14 -28.35 -1.52
N GLN A 28 6.62 -27.14 -1.18
CA GLN A 28 6.08 -26.33 -0.09
C GLN A 28 4.62 -25.92 -0.35
N LEU A 29 4.33 -25.54 -1.59
CA LEU A 29 3.01 -25.06 -2.01
C LEU A 29 2.09 -26.16 -2.56
N ASN A 30 2.56 -27.40 -2.59
CA ASN A 30 1.85 -28.55 -3.19
C ASN A 30 1.40 -28.27 -4.65
N LEU A 31 2.33 -27.71 -5.44
CA LEU A 31 2.13 -27.37 -6.84
C LEU A 31 2.96 -28.26 -7.76
N GLU A 32 2.50 -28.43 -9.00
CA GLU A 32 3.34 -29.05 -10.03
C GLU A 32 4.55 -28.17 -10.35
N ARG A 33 5.72 -28.78 -10.49
CA ARG A 33 6.96 -28.08 -10.81
C ARG A 33 6.89 -27.33 -12.15
N SER A 34 6.14 -27.86 -13.12
CA SER A 34 5.88 -27.22 -14.42
C SER A 34 5.15 -25.89 -14.25
N THR A 35 4.14 -25.85 -13.38
CA THR A 35 3.38 -24.65 -13.05
C THR A 35 4.28 -23.61 -12.35
N VAL A 36 5.08 -24.04 -11.35
CA VAL A 36 6.03 -23.17 -10.67
C VAL A 36 7.03 -22.58 -11.66
N ASN A 37 7.67 -23.38 -12.50
CA ASN A 37 8.62 -22.87 -13.49
C ASN A 37 7.97 -21.87 -14.46
N ARG A 38 6.76 -22.17 -14.95
CA ARG A 38 6.06 -21.23 -15.83
C ARG A 38 5.84 -19.87 -15.16
N VAL A 39 5.45 -19.87 -13.90
CA VAL A 39 5.24 -18.64 -13.14
C VAL A 39 6.57 -17.91 -12.92
N LEU A 40 7.61 -18.59 -12.45
CA LEU A 40 8.93 -18.02 -12.16
C LEU A 40 9.55 -17.27 -13.35
N TYR A 41 9.38 -17.82 -14.57
CA TYR A 41 10.02 -17.24 -15.75
C TYR A 41 9.11 -16.37 -16.61
N ALA A 42 7.79 -16.49 -16.49
CA ALA A 42 6.82 -15.78 -17.32
C ALA A 42 6.01 -14.69 -16.60
N SER A 43 6.03 -14.65 -15.26
CA SER A 43 5.25 -13.67 -14.50
C SER A 43 5.96 -12.30 -14.49
N PRO A 44 5.31 -11.22 -14.94
CA PRO A 44 5.81 -9.87 -14.77
C PRO A 44 6.02 -9.50 -13.29
N LEU A 45 5.08 -9.92 -12.41
CA LEU A 45 5.14 -9.70 -10.97
C LEU A 45 6.42 -10.26 -10.36
N LEU A 46 6.78 -11.51 -10.69
CA LEU A 46 7.98 -12.13 -10.13
C LEU A 46 9.27 -11.52 -10.70
N LYS A 47 9.28 -11.10 -11.96
CA LYS A 47 10.43 -10.38 -12.53
C LYS A 47 10.72 -9.05 -11.82
N ASP A 48 9.67 -8.45 -11.30
CA ASP A 48 9.77 -7.17 -10.57
C ASP A 48 10.14 -7.35 -9.10
N LEU A 49 9.74 -8.45 -8.47
CA LEU A 49 9.85 -8.68 -7.03
C LEU A 49 10.87 -9.74 -6.63
N CYS A 50 11.35 -10.55 -7.57
CA CYS A 50 12.25 -11.65 -7.30
C CYS A 50 13.45 -11.64 -8.26
N TYR A 51 14.57 -12.22 -7.81
CA TYR A 51 15.74 -12.51 -8.66
C TYR A 51 16.24 -13.92 -8.41
N GLN A 52 16.93 -14.50 -9.38
CA GLN A 52 17.60 -15.79 -9.25
C GLN A 52 19.11 -15.59 -9.09
N ASP A 53 19.71 -16.27 -8.11
CA ASP A 53 21.15 -16.29 -7.91
C ASP A 53 21.85 -17.33 -8.80
N ASP A 54 23.19 -17.34 -8.78
CA ASP A 54 24.03 -18.28 -9.56
C ASP A 54 23.85 -19.75 -9.11
N SER A 55 23.27 -20.00 -7.95
CA SER A 55 22.93 -21.33 -7.43
C SER A 55 21.51 -21.78 -7.80
N TYR A 56 20.84 -21.03 -8.69
CA TYR A 56 19.46 -21.27 -9.11
C TYR A 56 18.44 -21.18 -7.96
N ARG A 57 18.70 -20.35 -6.95
CA ARG A 57 17.76 -20.02 -5.88
C ARG A 57 17.07 -18.72 -6.20
N TRP A 58 15.78 -18.67 -5.94
CA TRP A 58 14.97 -17.48 -6.08
C TRP A 58 14.90 -16.75 -4.75
N HIS A 59 15.14 -15.45 -4.80
CA HIS A 59 15.14 -14.54 -3.65
C HIS A 59 14.16 -13.39 -3.91
N GLY A 60 13.48 -12.93 -2.88
CA GLY A 60 12.73 -11.68 -2.94
C GLY A 60 13.68 -10.47 -2.97
N ILE A 61 13.39 -9.51 -3.82
CA ILE A 61 14.09 -8.22 -3.83
C ILE A 61 13.73 -7.42 -2.57
N ILE A 62 12.49 -7.57 -2.11
CA ILE A 62 12.02 -7.07 -0.81
C ILE A 62 12.14 -8.24 0.16
N ARG A 63 13.07 -8.15 1.11
CA ARG A 63 13.12 -9.11 2.21
C ARG A 63 11.87 -8.92 3.06
N GLN A 64 11.10 -10.01 3.24
CA GLN A 64 9.92 -10.02 4.07
C GLN A 64 10.22 -9.72 5.53
N SER A 65 9.18 -9.26 6.17
CA SER A 65 9.14 -8.66 7.49
C SER A 65 10.14 -7.51 7.60
N VAL A 66 9.79 -6.39 6.96
CA VAL A 66 10.14 -5.15 7.60
C VAL A 66 9.30 -5.16 8.87
N PRO A 67 9.89 -5.37 10.07
CA PRO A 67 9.16 -5.10 11.31
C PRO A 67 8.55 -3.71 11.16
N HIS A 68 7.48 -3.39 11.87
CA HIS A 68 6.92 -2.03 11.85
C HIS A 68 8.04 -0.99 12.03
N ASP A 69 9.05 -1.28 12.83
CA ASP A 69 10.30 -0.50 12.99
C ASP A 69 11.12 -0.29 11.68
N GLY A 70 10.98 -1.17 10.72
CA GLY A 70 11.68 -1.06 9.43
C GLY A 70 10.94 -0.26 8.36
N LEU A 71 9.66 0.08 8.56
CA LEU A 71 8.89 0.89 7.61
C LEU A 71 9.50 2.28 7.44
N TYR A 72 10.12 2.82 8.48
CA TYR A 72 10.83 4.10 8.45
C TYR A 72 11.87 4.19 7.33
N GLU A 73 12.63 3.12 7.10
CA GLU A 73 13.70 3.08 6.07
C GLU A 73 13.18 3.21 4.63
N PHE A 74 11.90 2.89 4.43
CA PHE A 74 11.25 2.90 3.12
C PHE A 74 10.21 4.02 2.96
N SER A 75 10.01 4.84 3.98
CA SER A 75 8.98 5.86 4.05
C SER A 75 9.55 7.28 3.93
N GLY A 76 8.81 8.17 3.29
CA GLY A 76 9.06 9.61 3.41
C GLY A 76 8.75 10.08 4.84
N TYR A 77 7.62 9.65 5.38
CA TYR A 77 7.25 9.88 6.78
C TYR A 77 6.61 8.62 7.37
N TYR A 78 6.90 8.32 8.64
CA TYR A 78 6.31 7.21 9.38
C TYR A 78 6.19 7.56 10.86
N ALA A 79 4.99 7.42 11.41
CA ALA A 79 4.74 7.60 12.84
C ALA A 79 3.43 6.94 13.29
N LYS A 80 3.19 6.87 14.60
CA LYS A 80 1.84 6.68 15.12
C LYS A 80 0.96 7.87 14.77
N VAL A 81 -0.35 7.64 14.61
CA VAL A 81 -1.33 8.70 14.32
C VAL A 81 -1.31 9.78 15.41
N SER A 82 -1.17 9.40 16.69
CA SER A 82 -1.03 10.35 17.80
C SER A 82 0.13 11.32 17.62
N VAL A 83 1.28 10.86 17.13
CA VAL A 83 2.45 11.70 16.85
C VAL A 83 2.19 12.58 15.64
N PHE A 84 1.66 12.03 14.55
CA PHE A 84 1.30 12.79 13.34
C PHE A 84 0.37 13.96 13.65
N LEU A 85 -0.67 13.73 14.45
CA LEU A 85 -1.64 14.76 14.83
C LEU A 85 -1.05 15.82 15.76
N SER A 86 0.03 15.53 16.49
CA SER A 86 0.70 16.51 17.38
C SER A 86 1.61 17.49 16.65
N LEU A 87 2.04 17.18 15.41
CA LEU A 87 2.94 18.02 14.64
C LEU A 87 2.17 19.14 13.91
N THR A 88 2.77 20.31 13.88
CA THR A 88 2.37 21.38 12.95
C THR A 88 2.62 20.95 11.50
N GLU A 89 2.00 21.65 10.55
CA GLU A 89 2.22 21.37 9.12
C GLU A 89 3.71 21.53 8.73
N ASP A 90 4.36 22.57 9.23
CA ASP A 90 5.76 22.85 8.89
C ASP A 90 6.70 21.78 9.48
N GLU A 91 6.52 21.38 10.73
CA GLU A 91 7.31 20.30 11.36
C GLU A 91 7.14 18.97 10.61
N TRP A 92 5.90 18.59 10.31
CA TRP A 92 5.62 17.39 9.55
C TRP A 92 6.22 17.43 8.13
N MET A 93 6.10 18.59 7.44
CA MET A 93 6.65 18.78 6.10
C MET A 93 8.17 18.64 6.10
N ASP A 94 8.85 19.22 7.09
CA ASP A 94 10.30 19.12 7.25
C ASP A 94 10.74 17.66 7.43
N GLU A 95 10.03 16.88 8.23
CA GLU A 95 10.32 15.46 8.42
C GLU A 95 10.06 14.65 7.15
N LEU A 96 8.93 14.88 6.48
CA LEU A 96 8.59 14.24 5.22
C LEU A 96 9.65 14.51 4.13
N MET A 97 10.11 15.76 4.01
CA MET A 97 11.12 16.14 3.02
C MET A 97 12.47 15.47 3.29
N LYS A 98 12.91 15.40 4.55
CA LYS A 98 14.11 14.65 4.95
C LYS A 98 13.99 13.16 4.62
N GLY A 99 12.84 12.56 4.91
CA GLY A 99 12.57 11.17 4.58
C GLY A 99 12.52 10.92 3.07
N CYS A 100 11.86 11.79 2.30
CA CYS A 100 11.85 11.72 0.83
C CYS A 100 13.26 11.74 0.23
N GLN A 101 14.15 12.56 0.76
CA GLN A 101 15.57 12.55 0.36
C GLN A 101 16.23 11.21 0.69
N ARG A 102 16.02 10.68 1.91
CA ARG A 102 16.56 9.38 2.36
C ARG A 102 16.13 8.24 1.44
N ILE A 103 14.85 8.15 1.08
CA ILE A 103 14.34 7.10 0.19
C ILE A 103 14.61 7.37 -1.30
N GLY A 104 15.20 8.51 -1.64
CA GLY A 104 15.55 8.90 -3.00
C GLY A 104 14.35 9.28 -3.86
N ARG A 105 13.29 9.84 -3.26
CA ARG A 105 12.19 10.48 -3.97
C ARG A 105 12.72 11.68 -4.75
N ASN A 106 12.36 11.80 -6.03
CA ASN A 106 12.72 12.98 -6.82
C ASN A 106 11.87 14.18 -6.38
N LEU A 107 12.52 15.24 -5.93
CA LEU A 107 11.90 16.47 -5.45
C LEU A 107 12.07 17.65 -6.43
N ASN A 108 12.45 17.39 -7.70
CA ASN A 108 12.74 18.45 -8.67
C ASN A 108 11.52 19.29 -9.06
N ASP A 109 10.32 18.72 -9.02
CA ASP A 109 9.05 19.47 -9.15
C ASP A 109 8.47 19.83 -7.77
N THR A 110 9.18 20.70 -7.07
CA THR A 110 8.93 20.98 -5.66
C THR A 110 7.55 21.59 -5.40
N ARG A 111 7.05 22.48 -6.27
CA ARG A 111 5.80 23.22 -6.00
C ARG A 111 4.57 22.31 -6.07
N GLY A 112 4.42 21.54 -7.14
CA GLY A 112 3.30 20.62 -7.30
C GLY A 112 3.30 19.53 -6.25
N LEU A 113 4.47 18.98 -5.94
CA LEU A 113 4.64 17.92 -4.95
C LEU A 113 4.32 18.41 -3.52
N LEU A 114 4.81 19.57 -3.12
CA LEU A 114 4.50 20.15 -1.81
C LEU A 114 3.01 20.45 -1.64
N HIS A 115 2.36 20.92 -2.69
CA HIS A 115 0.92 21.14 -2.67
C HIS A 115 0.15 19.82 -2.53
N SER A 116 0.57 18.78 -3.27
CA SER A 116 0.00 17.44 -3.13
C SER A 116 0.17 16.89 -1.70
N PHE A 117 1.33 17.05 -1.10
CA PHE A 117 1.57 16.59 0.27
C PHE A 117 0.67 17.30 1.29
N ARG A 118 0.49 18.62 1.16
CA ARG A 118 -0.43 19.37 2.03
C ARG A 118 -1.87 18.92 1.87
N ASP A 119 -2.31 18.73 0.62
CA ASP A 119 -3.66 18.22 0.30
C ASP A 119 -3.87 16.84 0.95
N CYS A 120 -2.93 15.90 0.80
CA CYS A 120 -3.00 14.59 1.46
C CYS A 120 -3.05 14.71 2.99
N ARG A 121 -2.21 15.59 3.58
CA ARG A 121 -2.22 15.80 5.03
C ARG A 121 -3.56 16.32 5.53
N GLU A 122 -4.13 17.30 4.85
CA GLU A 122 -5.45 17.88 5.19
C GLU A 122 -6.53 16.80 5.17
N GLN A 123 -6.58 15.95 4.12
CA GLN A 123 -7.53 14.84 4.05
C GLN A 123 -7.36 13.86 5.22
N MET A 124 -6.12 13.56 5.61
CA MET A 124 -5.85 12.66 6.73
C MET A 124 -6.23 13.28 8.08
N ILE A 125 -6.00 14.58 8.30
CA ILE A 125 -6.46 15.28 9.50
C ILE A 125 -7.99 15.23 9.61
N ASN A 126 -8.70 15.48 8.51
CA ASN A 126 -10.17 15.43 8.48
C ASN A 126 -10.68 14.02 8.79
N LEU A 127 -10.10 12.99 8.13
CA LEU A 127 -10.43 11.59 8.42
C LEU A 127 -10.27 11.25 9.91
N PHE A 128 -9.17 11.63 10.52
CA PHE A 128 -8.94 11.33 11.94
C PHE A 128 -9.86 12.12 12.88
N ALA A 129 -10.32 13.29 12.47
CA ALA A 129 -11.36 14.01 13.20
C ALA A 129 -12.70 13.25 13.16
N ASP A 130 -13.11 12.76 11.98
CA ASP A 130 -14.32 11.95 11.83
C ASP A 130 -14.23 10.64 12.62
N LEU A 131 -13.07 9.96 12.58
CA LEU A 131 -12.81 8.73 13.36
C LEU A 131 -12.83 8.98 14.87
N HIS A 132 -12.43 10.16 15.32
CA HIS A 132 -12.47 10.52 16.74
C HIS A 132 -13.88 10.50 17.31
N ASP A 133 -14.83 11.00 16.54
CA ASP A 133 -16.24 11.04 16.95
C ASP A 133 -16.85 9.63 17.10
N MET A 134 -16.34 8.64 16.34
CA MET A 134 -16.82 7.27 16.34
C MET A 134 -16.03 6.34 17.27
N LEU A 135 -14.72 6.46 17.32
CA LEU A 135 -13.81 5.52 18.02
C LEU A 135 -13.20 6.10 19.29
N GLY A 136 -13.45 7.37 19.62
CA GLY A 136 -12.74 8.06 20.69
C GLY A 136 -11.23 8.10 20.37
N THR A 137 -10.39 7.46 21.20
CA THR A 137 -8.93 7.51 21.06
C THR A 137 -8.29 6.24 20.49
N ALA A 138 -9.09 5.23 20.13
CA ALA A 138 -8.54 3.92 19.71
C ALA A 138 -7.64 4.01 18.46
N TYR A 139 -7.99 4.87 17.50
CA TYR A 139 -7.22 5.07 16.27
C TYR A 139 -5.85 5.76 16.50
N LEU A 140 -5.60 6.36 17.64
CA LEU A 140 -4.35 7.08 17.95
C LEU A 140 -3.12 6.15 18.00
N ASP A 141 -3.32 4.87 18.23
CA ASP A 141 -2.27 3.86 18.19
C ASP A 141 -2.02 3.27 16.79
N TRP A 142 -2.87 3.56 15.82
CA TRP A 142 -2.61 3.21 14.43
C TRP A 142 -1.37 3.90 13.91
N GLU A 143 -0.83 3.41 12.80
CA GLU A 143 0.36 3.97 12.17
C GLU A 143 0.00 4.63 10.85
N ILE A 144 0.69 5.71 10.52
CA ILE A 144 0.54 6.43 9.26
C ILE A 144 1.88 6.56 8.55
N VAL A 145 1.86 6.34 7.26
CA VAL A 145 3.02 6.41 6.37
C VAL A 145 2.69 7.32 5.21
N PHE A 146 3.61 8.20 4.84
CA PHE A 146 3.55 8.97 3.58
C PHE A 146 4.72 8.60 2.69
N GLU A 147 4.48 8.52 1.38
CA GLU A 147 5.49 8.23 0.36
C GLU A 147 6.24 6.91 0.64
N PHE A 148 5.49 5.81 0.73
CA PHE A 148 6.09 4.50 0.95
C PHE A 148 6.71 3.96 -0.34
N ARG A 149 8.03 3.72 -0.33
CA ARG A 149 8.75 3.22 -1.49
C ARG A 149 8.51 1.72 -1.70
N LEU A 150 7.65 1.38 -2.67
CA LEU A 150 7.31 0.01 -3.04
C LEU A 150 8.40 -0.66 -3.89
N LYS A 151 9.02 0.09 -4.79
CA LYS A 151 10.03 -0.45 -5.70
C LYS A 151 11.16 0.54 -5.95
N ARG A 152 12.40 0.01 -5.96
CA ARG A 152 13.59 0.72 -6.41
C ARG A 152 14.26 -0.07 -7.52
N ALA A 153 14.00 0.28 -8.78
CA ALA A 153 14.78 -0.17 -9.92
C ALA A 153 15.59 1.02 -10.50
N ARG A 154 16.57 0.73 -11.34
CA ARG A 154 17.49 1.76 -11.86
C ARG A 154 16.76 2.96 -12.50
N TYR A 155 15.56 2.72 -13.09
CA TYR A 155 14.79 3.74 -13.80
C TYR A 155 13.34 3.85 -13.33
N VAL A 156 12.87 3.00 -12.41
CA VAL A 156 11.48 2.97 -11.95
C VAL A 156 11.46 3.02 -10.43
N ARG A 157 10.83 4.05 -9.89
CA ARG A 157 10.56 4.21 -8.47
C ARG A 157 9.05 4.36 -8.30
N ILE A 158 8.45 3.47 -7.53
CA ILE A 158 7.02 3.46 -7.24
C ILE A 158 6.87 3.75 -5.76
N TYR A 159 5.98 4.68 -5.44
CA TYR A 159 5.65 5.07 -4.09
C TYR A 159 4.14 4.97 -3.91
N ALA A 160 3.68 4.48 -2.77
CA ALA A 160 2.30 4.64 -2.33
C ALA A 160 2.20 5.97 -1.57
N ASP A 161 1.17 6.76 -1.88
CA ASP A 161 1.05 8.12 -1.34
C ASP A 161 0.86 8.10 0.18
N VAL A 162 -0.15 7.39 0.67
CA VAL A 162 -0.43 7.25 2.12
C VAL A 162 -0.82 5.82 2.45
N LEU A 163 -0.24 5.28 3.54
CA LEU A 163 -0.72 4.05 4.17
C LEU A 163 -1.24 4.36 5.57
N VAL A 164 -2.39 3.81 5.93
CA VAL A 164 -2.88 3.76 7.30
C VAL A 164 -2.91 2.31 7.74
N ILE A 165 -2.18 2.00 8.82
CA ILE A 165 -2.00 0.64 9.31
C ILE A 165 -2.74 0.51 10.63
N THR A 166 -3.74 -0.35 10.65
CA THR A 166 -4.52 -0.72 11.83
C THR A 166 -3.98 -2.03 12.42
N GLU A 167 -4.71 -2.68 13.31
CA GLU A 167 -4.30 -3.96 13.90
C GLU A 167 -4.11 -5.08 12.84
N ASN A 168 -4.96 -5.12 11.82
CA ASN A 168 -4.96 -6.21 10.83
C ASN A 168 -5.24 -5.74 9.38
N LYS A 169 -5.28 -4.44 9.12
CA LYS A 169 -5.53 -3.89 7.79
C LYS A 169 -4.53 -2.81 7.44
N VAL A 170 -4.21 -2.73 6.15
CA VAL A 170 -3.41 -1.65 5.57
C VAL A 170 -4.24 -0.97 4.50
N PHE A 171 -4.70 0.23 4.77
CA PHE A 171 -5.35 1.08 3.78
C PHE A 171 -4.29 1.77 2.95
N SER A 172 -4.27 1.50 1.65
CA SER A 172 -3.37 2.14 0.68
C SER A 172 -4.13 3.20 -0.09
N LEU A 173 -3.99 4.44 0.33
CA LEU A 173 -4.72 5.58 -0.21
C LEU A 173 -3.88 6.27 -1.28
N GLU A 174 -4.41 6.30 -2.50
CA GLU A 174 -3.80 6.99 -3.64
C GLU A 174 -4.57 8.27 -3.93
N PHE A 175 -3.93 9.41 -3.78
CA PHE A 175 -4.56 10.73 -3.90
C PHE A 175 -4.38 11.30 -5.31
N LYS A 176 -5.47 11.85 -5.87
CA LYS A 176 -5.46 12.51 -7.18
C LYS A 176 -6.05 13.91 -7.08
N MET A 177 -5.25 14.93 -7.43
CA MET A 177 -5.65 16.34 -7.36
C MET A 177 -6.60 16.72 -8.48
N LYS A 178 -7.69 15.96 -8.65
CA LYS A 178 -8.73 16.15 -9.67
C LYS A 178 -10.10 15.70 -9.14
N ASP A 179 -11.14 15.92 -9.93
CA ASP A 179 -12.54 15.59 -9.57
C ASP A 179 -13.02 14.26 -10.15
N LYS A 180 -12.31 13.68 -11.14
CA LYS A 180 -12.68 12.42 -11.80
C LYS A 180 -11.48 11.51 -11.92
N ILE A 181 -11.75 10.21 -11.75
CA ILE A 181 -10.77 9.13 -11.86
C ILE A 181 -10.89 8.46 -13.22
N ASP A 182 -9.78 8.05 -13.81
CA ASP A 182 -9.72 7.25 -15.02
C ASP A 182 -9.29 5.79 -14.73
N THR A 183 -9.43 4.94 -15.76
CA THR A 183 -9.14 3.50 -15.66
C THR A 183 -7.65 3.21 -15.40
N GLU A 184 -6.75 4.10 -15.81
CA GLU A 184 -5.31 3.92 -15.59
C GLU A 184 -4.96 4.10 -14.12
N GLU A 185 -5.60 5.05 -13.44
CA GLU A 185 -5.42 5.31 -12.01
C GLU A 185 -5.99 4.18 -11.14
N ILE A 186 -7.17 3.64 -11.52
CA ILE A 186 -7.72 2.44 -10.89
C ILE A 186 -6.72 1.28 -11.00
N SER A 187 -6.19 1.07 -12.21
CA SER A 187 -5.20 0.03 -12.46
C SER A 187 -3.89 0.27 -11.69
N GLN A 188 -3.49 1.53 -11.52
CA GLN A 188 -2.30 1.90 -10.76
C GLN A 188 -2.45 1.58 -9.28
N ALA A 189 -3.54 1.99 -8.64
CA ALA A 189 -3.81 1.70 -7.24
C ALA A 189 -3.88 0.19 -6.97
N ALA A 190 -4.55 -0.57 -7.84
CA ALA A 190 -4.62 -2.02 -7.75
C ALA A 190 -3.25 -2.71 -7.88
N LYS A 191 -2.32 -2.16 -8.67
CA LYS A 191 -0.96 -2.71 -8.82
C LYS A 191 -0.12 -2.62 -7.55
N TYR A 192 -0.45 -1.75 -6.60
CA TYR A 192 0.30 -1.62 -5.35
C TYR A 192 0.01 -2.76 -4.37
N VAL A 193 -1.18 -3.34 -4.43
CA VAL A 193 -1.65 -4.37 -3.50
C VAL A 193 -0.67 -5.56 -3.39
N PRO A 194 -0.24 -6.22 -4.48
CA PRO A 194 0.68 -7.36 -4.37
C PRO A 194 2.03 -7.00 -3.70
N TYR A 195 2.51 -5.77 -3.88
CA TYR A 195 3.74 -5.32 -3.23
C TYR A 195 3.55 -5.13 -1.73
N LEU A 196 2.42 -4.54 -1.33
CA LEU A 196 2.08 -4.33 0.08
C LEU A 196 1.77 -5.65 0.79
N GLU A 197 1.05 -6.59 0.15
CA GLU A 197 0.82 -7.94 0.68
C GLU A 197 2.13 -8.68 0.99
N ILE A 198 3.18 -8.44 0.19
CA ILE A 198 4.51 -9.00 0.44
C ILE A 198 5.17 -8.32 1.64
N VAL A 199 5.07 -7.01 1.75
CA VAL A 199 5.68 -6.24 2.84
C VAL A 199 5.01 -6.57 4.18
N PHE A 200 3.70 -6.57 4.24
CA PHE A 200 2.93 -6.75 5.48
C PHE A 200 2.62 -8.22 5.82
N GLY A 201 2.72 -9.11 4.83
CA GLY A 201 2.47 -10.55 5.00
C GLY A 201 0.98 -10.89 5.14
N THR A 202 0.71 -12.14 5.52
CA THR A 202 -0.65 -12.71 5.57
C THR A 202 -1.49 -12.28 6.77
N ASN A 203 -0.91 -11.54 7.70
CA ASN A 203 -1.60 -11.05 8.90
C ASN A 203 -2.37 -9.75 8.65
N TYR A 204 -2.18 -9.15 7.49
CA TYR A 204 -2.82 -7.90 7.11
C TYR A 204 -3.60 -8.04 5.81
N ASP A 205 -4.82 -7.51 5.81
CA ASP A 205 -5.59 -7.30 4.59
C ASP A 205 -5.20 -5.93 4.00
N VAL A 206 -4.76 -5.91 2.75
CA VAL A 206 -4.42 -4.68 2.04
C VAL A 206 -5.62 -4.16 1.26
N ILE A 207 -6.07 -2.96 1.59
CA ILE A 207 -7.24 -2.31 1.02
C ILE A 207 -6.77 -1.09 0.21
N PRO A 208 -6.75 -1.18 -1.13
CA PRO A 208 -6.48 -0.01 -1.97
C PRO A 208 -7.69 0.91 -2.01
N ALA A 209 -7.47 2.21 -2.05
CA ALA A 209 -8.51 3.21 -2.30
C ALA A 209 -7.98 4.37 -3.14
N LEU A 210 -8.84 4.94 -3.98
CA LEU A 210 -8.55 6.16 -4.76
C LEU A 210 -9.31 7.35 -4.19
N VAL A 211 -8.59 8.46 -4.02
CA VAL A 211 -9.14 9.67 -3.41
C VAL A 211 -8.97 10.87 -4.36
N PRO A 212 -9.98 11.17 -5.21
CA PRO A 212 -10.03 12.41 -5.99
C PRO A 212 -10.29 13.60 -5.05
N THR A 213 -9.25 14.38 -4.74
CA THR A 213 -9.32 15.44 -3.71
C THR A 213 -10.14 16.66 -4.11
N LYS A 214 -10.51 16.79 -5.39
CA LYS A 214 -11.37 17.88 -5.89
C LYS A 214 -12.82 17.46 -6.08
N ALA A 215 -13.14 16.16 -5.95
CA ALA A 215 -14.51 15.68 -5.86
C ALA A 215 -15.12 16.00 -4.49
N LYS A 216 -16.45 15.96 -4.39
CA LYS A 216 -17.21 16.15 -3.13
C LYS A 216 -18.40 15.19 -3.10
N ASP A 217 -18.78 14.79 -1.90
CA ASP A 217 -19.94 13.93 -1.64
C ASP A 217 -19.95 12.67 -2.53
N TYR A 218 -18.77 12.07 -2.79
CA TYR A 218 -18.64 10.93 -3.70
C TYR A 218 -18.04 9.72 -3.00
N PHE A 219 -18.76 8.60 -3.06
CA PHE A 219 -18.29 7.27 -2.64
C PHE A 219 -18.88 6.21 -3.57
N ASP A 220 -18.04 5.37 -4.19
CA ASP A 220 -18.44 4.29 -5.09
C ASP A 220 -17.34 3.23 -5.15
N PHE A 221 -17.64 2.10 -5.81
CA PHE A 221 -16.69 1.03 -6.07
C PHE A 221 -16.36 0.93 -7.56
N ALA A 222 -15.10 1.03 -7.92
CA ALA A 222 -14.63 0.89 -9.28
C ALA A 222 -14.14 -0.53 -9.57
N ALA A 223 -14.53 -1.09 -10.71
CA ALA A 223 -14.07 -2.40 -11.16
C ALA A 223 -12.59 -2.38 -11.55
N ILE A 224 -11.83 -3.39 -11.12
CA ILE A 224 -10.42 -3.54 -11.46
C ILE A 224 -10.29 -4.41 -12.71
N GLY A 225 -10.13 -3.77 -13.86
CA GLY A 225 -9.96 -4.45 -15.14
C GLY A 225 -11.18 -5.29 -15.52
N ARG A 226 -10.95 -6.59 -15.79
CA ARG A 226 -12.01 -7.56 -16.15
C ARG A 226 -12.30 -8.55 -15.02
N SER A 227 -11.80 -8.30 -13.82
CA SER A 227 -12.05 -9.15 -12.65
C SER A 227 -13.32 -8.70 -11.92
N ASP A 228 -13.86 -9.57 -11.07
CA ASP A 228 -14.94 -9.22 -10.14
C ASP A 228 -14.42 -8.40 -8.94
N SER A 229 -13.11 -8.11 -8.91
CA SER A 229 -12.50 -7.31 -7.86
C SER A 229 -12.82 -5.84 -8.06
N VAL A 230 -13.13 -5.17 -6.97
CA VAL A 230 -13.43 -3.73 -6.94
C VAL A 230 -12.50 -3.03 -5.95
N LEU A 231 -12.32 -1.73 -6.13
CA LEU A 231 -11.67 -0.88 -5.13
C LEU A 231 -12.55 0.35 -4.85
N PRO A 232 -12.58 0.85 -3.61
CA PRO A 232 -13.32 2.06 -3.27
C PRO A 232 -12.68 3.30 -3.92
N VAL A 233 -13.53 4.17 -4.40
CA VAL A 233 -13.20 5.51 -4.90
C VAL A 233 -14.06 6.50 -4.14
N CYS A 234 -13.45 7.43 -3.41
CA CYS A 234 -14.20 8.40 -2.62
C CYS A 234 -13.54 9.78 -2.67
N SER A 235 -14.35 10.83 -2.57
CA SER A 235 -13.83 12.17 -2.27
C SER A 235 -13.21 12.24 -0.87
N GLY A 236 -12.38 13.24 -0.63
CA GLY A 236 -11.70 13.38 0.67
C GLY A 236 -12.66 13.50 1.85
N ASP A 237 -13.78 14.21 1.68
CA ASP A 237 -14.84 14.37 2.66
C ASP A 237 -15.68 13.10 2.92
N MET A 238 -15.53 12.08 2.07
CA MET A 238 -16.19 10.76 2.22
C MET A 238 -15.18 9.64 2.56
N LEU A 239 -13.94 9.98 2.89
CA LEU A 239 -12.90 9.00 3.17
C LEU A 239 -13.22 8.11 4.39
N PHE A 240 -13.93 8.64 5.37
CA PHE A 240 -14.44 7.87 6.51
C PHE A 240 -15.21 6.62 6.06
N ASN A 241 -16.02 6.70 5.00
CA ASN A 241 -16.84 5.57 4.52
C ASN A 241 -15.99 4.38 4.06
N VAL A 242 -14.78 4.62 3.55
CA VAL A 242 -13.85 3.53 3.22
C VAL A 242 -13.44 2.78 4.49
N PHE A 243 -13.14 3.49 5.57
CA PHE A 243 -12.76 2.88 6.83
C PHE A 243 -13.95 2.16 7.48
N ASP A 244 -15.14 2.75 7.45
CA ASP A 244 -16.34 2.12 7.98
C ASP A 244 -16.70 0.83 7.23
N GLU A 245 -16.64 0.83 5.90
CA GLU A 245 -16.94 -0.35 5.06
C GLU A 245 -16.08 -1.57 5.44
N TYR A 246 -14.80 -1.35 5.75
CA TYR A 246 -13.88 -2.45 6.04
C TYR A 246 -13.65 -2.72 7.54
N LEU A 247 -13.96 -1.78 8.42
CA LEU A 247 -13.80 -1.91 9.86
C LEU A 247 -15.13 -2.09 10.61
N GLY A 248 -16.27 -1.77 9.96
CA GLY A 248 -17.61 -2.09 10.44
C GLY A 248 -18.10 -1.23 11.60
N PHE A 249 -17.69 0.02 11.69
CA PHE A 249 -18.05 0.89 12.83
C PHE A 249 -19.56 1.14 12.98
N LEU A 250 -20.27 1.31 11.86
CA LEU A 250 -21.72 1.59 11.86
C LEU A 250 -22.57 0.32 11.96
N SER A 251 -22.01 -0.87 11.68
CA SER A 251 -22.74 -2.13 11.77
C SER A 251 -22.91 -2.64 13.21
N ASP A 252 -22.05 -2.25 14.14
CA ASP A 252 -22.09 -2.70 15.55
C ASP A 252 -23.03 -1.85 16.43
N GLY A 253 -23.63 -0.80 15.88
CA GLY A 253 -24.55 0.10 16.62
C GLY A 253 -26.00 -0.38 16.77
N ASN A 254 -26.36 -1.56 16.25
CA ASN A 254 -27.72 -2.13 16.27
C ASN A 254 -27.81 -3.49 17.01
N GLN A 255 -27.23 -3.61 18.19
CA GLN A 255 -27.55 -4.69 19.12
C GLN A 255 -28.03 -4.16 20.45
#